data_667f3be55473064af78a11f7067ee5f5
#
_entry.id   667f3be55473064af78a11f7067ee5f5
#
_cell.length_a   1.000
_cell.length_b   1.000
_cell.length_c   1.000
_cell.angle_alpha   90.00
_cell.angle_beta   90.00
_cell.angle_gamma   90.00
#
_symmetry.space_group_name_H-M   'P 1'
#
loop_
_entity.id
_entity.type
_entity.pdbx_description
1 polymer ?
#
loop_
_entity_poly.entity_id
_entity_poly.type
_entity_poly.pdbx_seq_one_letter_code
_entity_poly.pdbx_strand_id
1 'polypeptide(L)'
;HADWLVNNVGISTYAKFEDYTFEEWSKIVNTNLSVPVFLVKELRPIMSEGGSILFTGSYAGQQAYSSSLVYGVTKSAIHFLTKSLVKELEPKGIRVNAIAPGFIETSWHKDRTPESYERINRKIALHRFGEISEVADMAYEILKNGYMNGSVVDIHGGYDYF
;
A
#
# COMPACT_ATOMS: atom_id res chain seq x y z
N HIS A 1 11.35 20.59 -9.54
CA HIS A 1 11.22 19.23 -10.07
C HIS A 1 11.12 18.22 -8.94
N ALA A 2 10.37 17.14 -9.15
CA ALA A 2 10.31 16.00 -8.25
C ALA A 2 10.65 14.73 -9.05
N ASP A 3 11.65 13.98 -8.59
CA ASP A 3 12.08 12.76 -9.26
C ASP A 3 11.27 11.55 -8.77
N TRP A 4 10.89 11.55 -7.50
CA TRP A 4 10.14 10.48 -6.87
C TRP A 4 8.93 11.02 -6.11
N LEU A 5 7.82 10.29 -6.17
CA LEU A 5 6.62 10.51 -5.37
C LEU A 5 6.28 9.23 -4.61
N VAL A 6 6.28 9.30 -3.28
CA VAL A 6 5.89 8.18 -2.41
C VAL A 6 4.56 8.47 -1.73
N ASN A 7 3.51 7.72 -2.09
CA ASN A 7 2.18 7.79 -1.49
C ASN A 7 2.07 6.75 -0.37
N ASN A 8 2.42 7.13 0.86
CA ASN A 8 2.46 6.23 2.02
C ASN A 8 1.33 6.43 3.03
N VAL A 9 0.56 7.50 2.92
CA VAL A 9 -0.53 7.80 3.86
C VAL A 9 -1.66 6.79 3.73
N GLY A 10 -2.17 6.32 4.87
CA GLY A 10 -3.33 5.45 4.91
C GLY A 10 -3.96 5.42 6.30
N ILE A 11 -5.26 5.18 6.34
CA ILE A 11 -6.05 5.00 7.56
C ILE A 11 -6.94 3.77 7.43
N SER A 12 -7.42 3.26 8.57
CA SER A 12 -8.34 2.12 8.63
C SER A 12 -9.37 2.34 9.74
N THR A 13 -10.33 1.43 9.85
CA THR A 13 -11.28 1.35 10.95
C THR A 13 -11.36 -0.09 11.47
N TYR A 14 -11.78 -0.25 12.71
CA TYR A 14 -12.12 -1.55 13.33
C TYR A 14 -13.63 -1.77 13.42
N ALA A 15 -14.45 -0.85 12.84
CA ALA A 15 -15.89 -1.02 12.80
C ALA A 15 -16.27 -2.31 12.08
N LYS A 16 -17.35 -2.95 12.54
CA LYS A 16 -17.97 -4.07 11.83
C LYS A 16 -18.75 -3.54 10.63
N PHE A 17 -19.06 -4.43 9.67
CA PHE A 17 -19.76 -4.03 8.44
C PHE A 17 -21.10 -3.33 8.72
N GLU A 18 -21.87 -3.83 9.67
CA GLU A 18 -23.15 -3.29 10.05
C GLU A 18 -23.08 -1.91 10.73
N ASP A 19 -21.91 -1.55 11.26
CA ASP A 19 -21.68 -0.30 11.98
C ASP A 19 -21.06 0.81 11.10
N TYR A 20 -20.75 0.52 9.82
CA TYR A 20 -20.18 1.53 8.94
C TYR A 20 -21.14 2.70 8.71
N THR A 21 -20.63 3.90 8.96
CA THR A 21 -21.31 5.12 8.50
C THR A 21 -20.77 5.53 7.12
N PHE A 22 -21.59 6.24 6.34
CA PHE A 22 -21.14 6.80 5.06
C PHE A 22 -19.99 7.80 5.24
N GLU A 23 -19.98 8.53 6.35
CA GLU A 23 -18.92 9.48 6.69
C GLU A 23 -17.57 8.76 6.90
N GLU A 24 -17.55 7.70 7.72
CA GLU A 24 -16.35 6.92 7.98
C GLU A 24 -15.84 6.24 6.71
N TRP A 25 -16.72 5.61 5.94
CA TRP A 25 -16.41 5.06 4.63
C TRP A 25 -15.76 6.10 3.72
N SER A 26 -16.40 7.27 3.56
CA SER A 26 -15.94 8.34 2.69
C SER A 26 -14.59 8.90 3.12
N LYS A 27 -14.37 9.05 4.44
CA LYS A 27 -13.09 9.49 4.99
C LYS A 27 -11.96 8.53 4.60
N ILE A 28 -12.17 7.22 4.74
CA ILE A 28 -11.16 6.21 4.43
C ILE A 28 -10.90 6.16 2.92
N VAL A 29 -11.95 6.15 2.10
CA VAL A 29 -11.84 6.17 0.63
C VAL A 29 -11.11 7.44 0.17
N ASN A 30 -11.46 8.59 0.69
CA ASN A 30 -10.82 9.84 0.32
C ASN A 30 -9.33 9.84 0.68
N THR A 31 -8.98 9.43 1.89
CA THR A 31 -7.58 9.42 2.35
C THR A 31 -6.75 8.40 1.59
N ASN A 32 -7.24 7.17 1.44
CA ASN A 32 -6.46 6.06 0.92
C ASN A 32 -6.43 5.98 -0.61
N LEU A 33 -7.43 6.56 -1.29
CA LEU A 33 -7.59 6.42 -2.73
C LEU A 33 -7.68 7.79 -3.44
N SER A 34 -8.65 8.64 -3.08
CA SER A 34 -8.85 9.90 -3.81
C SER A 34 -7.63 10.81 -3.71
N VAL A 35 -7.08 11.00 -2.50
CA VAL A 35 -5.89 11.86 -2.30
C VAL A 35 -4.69 11.37 -3.14
N PRO A 36 -4.28 10.08 -3.10
CA PRO A 36 -3.23 9.58 -3.99
C PRO A 36 -3.46 9.84 -5.48
N VAL A 37 -4.69 9.63 -5.97
CA VAL A 37 -5.03 9.88 -7.39
C VAL A 37 -4.82 11.34 -7.76
N PHE A 38 -5.41 12.25 -6.99
CA PHE A 38 -5.31 13.68 -7.27
C PHE A 38 -3.91 14.23 -7.03
N LEU A 39 -3.17 13.69 -6.07
CA LEU A 39 -1.77 14.06 -5.85
C LEU A 39 -0.90 13.72 -7.06
N VAL A 40 -1.07 12.55 -7.65
CA VAL A 40 -0.38 12.18 -8.90
C VAL A 40 -0.78 13.14 -10.02
N LYS A 41 -2.08 13.41 -10.20
CA LYS A 41 -2.59 14.33 -11.22
C LYS A 41 -1.95 15.71 -11.12
N GLU A 42 -1.92 16.29 -9.92
CA GLU A 42 -1.41 17.63 -9.69
C GLU A 42 0.13 17.73 -9.75
N LEU A 43 0.85 16.68 -9.32
CA LEU A 43 2.31 16.68 -9.32
C LEU A 43 2.92 16.20 -10.64
N ARG A 44 2.20 15.44 -11.46
CA ARG A 44 2.69 14.96 -12.77
C ARG A 44 3.35 16.05 -13.62
N PRO A 45 2.78 17.29 -13.75
CA PRO A 45 3.39 18.32 -14.58
C PRO A 45 4.80 18.73 -14.15
N ILE A 46 5.09 18.69 -12.84
CA ILE A 46 6.37 19.09 -12.25
C ILE A 46 7.32 17.93 -11.97
N MET A 47 6.89 16.69 -12.18
CA MET A 47 7.78 15.54 -12.11
C MET A 47 8.75 15.52 -13.28
N SER A 48 9.98 15.08 -12.99
CA SER A 48 11.02 14.86 -14.00
C SER A 48 10.61 13.77 -14.99
N GLU A 49 11.05 13.88 -16.23
CA GLU A 49 10.99 12.77 -17.18
C GLU A 49 11.76 11.56 -16.63
N GLY A 50 11.21 10.39 -16.79
CA GLY A 50 11.76 9.17 -16.21
C GLY A 50 11.61 9.03 -14.69
N GLY A 51 10.85 9.91 -14.05
CA GLY A 51 10.56 9.87 -12.63
C GLY A 51 9.88 8.57 -12.17
N SER A 52 9.70 8.41 -10.87
CA SER A 52 9.10 7.20 -10.30
C SER A 52 8.06 7.50 -9.22
N ILE A 53 6.92 6.80 -9.29
CA ILE A 53 5.84 6.87 -8.29
C ILE A 53 5.76 5.53 -7.58
N LEU A 54 5.68 5.58 -6.26
CA LEU A 54 5.45 4.41 -5.41
C LEU A 54 4.19 4.60 -4.57
N PHE A 55 3.26 3.67 -4.67
CA PHE A 55 2.12 3.57 -3.77
C PHE A 55 2.38 2.53 -2.67
N THR A 56 2.00 2.85 -1.44
CA THR A 56 1.88 1.85 -0.39
C THR A 56 0.51 1.20 -0.46
N GLY A 57 0.46 0.04 -1.11
CA GLY A 57 -0.67 -0.87 -1.10
C GLY A 57 -0.82 -1.58 0.24
N SER A 58 -1.24 -2.82 0.21
CA SER A 58 -1.25 -3.75 1.34
C SER A 58 -1.56 -5.15 0.83
N TYR A 59 -1.05 -6.16 1.48
CA TYR A 59 -1.48 -7.53 1.24
C TYR A 59 -2.99 -7.74 1.46
N ALA A 60 -3.61 -6.93 2.35
CA ALA A 60 -5.06 -6.86 2.52
C ALA A 60 -5.85 -6.41 1.27
N GLY A 61 -5.19 -5.82 0.28
CA GLY A 61 -5.80 -5.50 -1.01
C GLY A 61 -5.85 -6.67 -1.99
N GLN A 62 -5.21 -7.79 -1.67
CA GLN A 62 -5.18 -9.02 -2.47
C GLN A 62 -5.96 -10.15 -1.80
N GLN A 63 -5.88 -10.23 -0.48
CA GLN A 63 -6.51 -11.30 0.32
C GLN A 63 -7.48 -10.71 1.34
N ALA A 64 -8.70 -11.24 1.34
CA ALA A 64 -9.73 -10.88 2.31
C ALA A 64 -9.48 -11.61 3.64
N TYR A 65 -8.52 -11.10 4.43
CA TYR A 65 -8.34 -11.54 5.80
C TYR A 65 -8.82 -10.47 6.80
N SER A 66 -8.65 -10.66 8.06
CA SER A 66 -9.22 -9.92 9.21
C SER A 66 -8.94 -8.39 9.28
N SER A 67 -8.73 -7.72 8.18
CA SER A 67 -8.62 -6.26 8.14
C SER A 67 -10.00 -5.63 7.90
N SER A 68 -10.09 -4.34 8.11
CA SER A 68 -11.27 -3.55 7.75
C SER A 68 -11.63 -3.74 6.28
N LEU A 69 -12.91 -4.01 5.98
CA LEU A 69 -13.42 -4.19 4.62
C LEU A 69 -13.07 -2.98 3.74
N VAL A 70 -13.37 -1.77 4.18
CA VAL A 70 -13.10 -0.54 3.41
C VAL A 70 -11.60 -0.34 3.16
N TYR A 71 -10.76 -0.69 4.14
CA TYR A 71 -9.31 -0.65 3.96
C TYR A 71 -8.85 -1.60 2.84
N GLY A 72 -9.28 -2.86 2.89
CA GLY A 72 -8.97 -3.83 1.84
C GLY A 72 -9.44 -3.39 0.46
N VAL A 73 -10.67 -2.87 0.35
CA VAL A 73 -11.20 -2.31 -0.90
C VAL A 73 -10.33 -1.16 -1.42
N THR A 74 -9.94 -0.20 -0.57
CA THR A 74 -9.09 0.92 -1.00
C THR A 74 -7.69 0.45 -1.42
N LYS A 75 -7.11 -0.54 -0.75
CA LYS A 75 -5.79 -1.07 -1.10
C LYS A 75 -5.83 -1.91 -2.38
N SER A 76 -6.90 -2.65 -2.63
CA SER A 76 -7.15 -3.31 -3.92
C SER A 76 -7.27 -2.29 -5.05
N ALA A 77 -8.00 -1.20 -4.82
CA ALA A 77 -8.11 -0.10 -5.77
C ALA A 77 -6.75 0.54 -6.09
N ILE A 78 -5.88 0.73 -5.10
CA ILE A 78 -4.50 1.23 -5.30
C ILE A 78 -3.68 0.26 -6.18
N HIS A 79 -3.82 -1.07 -6.00
CA HIS A 79 -3.13 -2.05 -6.85
C HIS A 79 -3.60 -1.96 -8.31
N PHE A 80 -4.90 -1.79 -8.53
CA PHE A 80 -5.45 -1.59 -9.88
C PHE A 80 -5.03 -0.24 -10.47
N LEU A 81 -5.09 0.83 -9.67
CA LEU A 81 -4.66 2.18 -10.06
C LEU A 81 -3.19 2.18 -10.52
N THR A 82 -2.31 1.49 -9.81
CA THR A 82 -0.89 1.34 -10.17
C THR A 82 -0.72 0.86 -11.60
N LYS A 83 -1.47 -0.17 -11.99
CA LYS A 83 -1.44 -0.73 -13.36
C LYS A 83 -2.06 0.21 -14.39
N SER A 84 -3.16 0.87 -14.02
CA SER A 84 -3.90 1.76 -14.92
C SER A 84 -3.11 3.02 -15.25
N LEU A 85 -2.36 3.55 -14.30
CA LEU A 85 -1.57 4.78 -14.49
C LEU A 85 -0.37 4.60 -15.42
N VAL A 86 0.06 3.38 -15.74
CA VAL A 86 1.21 3.13 -16.64
C VAL A 86 1.00 3.85 -17.98
N LYS A 87 -0.17 3.75 -18.58
CA LYS A 87 -0.49 4.39 -19.84
C LYS A 87 -0.57 5.91 -19.74
N GLU A 88 -1.12 6.41 -18.63
CA GLU A 88 -1.30 7.84 -18.39
C GLU A 88 0.04 8.56 -18.15
N LEU A 89 1.03 7.84 -17.65
CA LEU A 89 2.35 8.36 -17.28
C LEU A 89 3.42 8.11 -18.35
N GLU A 90 3.13 7.23 -19.31
CA GLU A 90 4.03 6.85 -20.42
C GLU A 90 4.59 8.06 -21.18
N PRO A 91 3.81 9.11 -21.55
CA PRO A 91 4.34 10.23 -22.33
C PRO A 91 5.48 11.00 -21.67
N LYS A 92 5.66 10.87 -20.34
CA LYS A 92 6.80 11.42 -19.60
C LYS A 92 7.81 10.35 -19.17
N GLY A 93 7.60 9.10 -19.55
CA GLY A 93 8.43 7.99 -19.09
C GLY A 93 8.38 7.76 -17.57
N ILE A 94 7.40 8.33 -16.85
CA ILE A 94 7.26 8.17 -15.41
C ILE A 94 6.78 6.76 -15.10
N ARG A 95 7.54 6.06 -14.27
CA ARG A 95 7.18 4.71 -13.81
C ARG A 95 6.29 4.77 -12.59
N VAL A 96 5.40 3.80 -12.44
CA VAL A 96 4.51 3.69 -11.29
C VAL A 96 4.45 2.25 -10.81
N ASN A 97 4.69 2.05 -9.51
CA ASN A 97 4.66 0.74 -8.88
C ASN A 97 3.98 0.84 -7.50
N ALA A 98 3.67 -0.29 -6.92
CA ALA A 98 3.20 -0.38 -5.55
C ALA A 98 3.99 -1.43 -4.77
N ILE A 99 4.11 -1.21 -3.46
CA ILE A 99 4.55 -2.20 -2.50
C ILE A 99 3.32 -2.65 -1.69
N ALA A 100 3.19 -3.94 -1.41
CA ALA A 100 2.08 -4.53 -0.68
C ALA A 100 2.57 -5.24 0.60
N PRO A 101 2.81 -4.48 1.69
CA PRO A 101 3.25 -5.06 2.95
C PRO A 101 2.16 -5.93 3.60
N GLY A 102 2.59 -6.99 4.29
CA GLY A 102 1.79 -7.74 5.25
C GLY A 102 1.81 -7.07 6.63
N PHE A 103 2.12 -7.85 7.66
CA PHE A 103 2.24 -7.35 9.03
C PHE A 103 3.67 -6.84 9.28
N ILE A 104 3.81 -5.54 9.53
CA ILE A 104 5.08 -4.84 9.75
C ILE A 104 5.08 -4.23 11.15
N GLU A 105 6.19 -4.34 11.87
CA GLU A 105 6.36 -3.82 13.23
C GLU A 105 6.36 -2.28 13.22
N THR A 106 5.22 -1.70 13.52
CA THR A 106 4.98 -0.25 13.52
C THR A 106 3.98 0.14 14.59
N SER A 107 3.85 1.44 14.84
CA SER A 107 2.79 2.00 15.72
C SER A 107 1.36 1.65 15.29
N TRP A 108 1.15 1.15 14.08
CA TRP A 108 -0.15 0.65 13.60
C TRP A 108 -0.68 -0.49 14.48
N HIS A 109 0.22 -1.24 15.11
CA HIS A 109 -0.11 -2.40 15.93
C HIS A 109 0.03 -2.17 17.43
N LYS A 110 0.24 -0.91 17.89
CA LYS A 110 0.51 -0.56 19.29
C LYS A 110 -0.52 -1.06 20.31
N ASP A 111 -1.79 -1.15 19.88
CA ASP A 111 -2.90 -1.57 20.74
C ASP A 111 -3.22 -3.08 20.61
N ARG A 112 -2.37 -3.85 19.93
CA ARG A 112 -2.56 -5.28 19.74
C ARG A 112 -2.10 -6.08 20.95
N THR A 113 -2.91 -7.04 21.40
CA THR A 113 -2.54 -7.89 22.53
C THR A 113 -1.44 -8.90 22.17
N PRO A 114 -0.65 -9.38 23.13
CA PRO A 114 0.37 -10.42 22.90
C PRO A 114 -0.19 -11.68 22.22
N GLU A 115 -1.39 -12.11 22.62
CA GLU A 115 -2.07 -13.29 22.04
C GLU A 115 -2.41 -13.05 20.56
N SER A 116 -2.80 -11.81 20.22
CA SER A 116 -3.07 -11.43 18.83
C SER A 116 -1.81 -11.40 17.99
N TYR A 117 -0.68 -10.92 18.56
CA TYR A 117 0.63 -10.99 17.90
C TYR A 117 1.04 -12.43 17.63
N GLU A 118 1.00 -13.28 18.64
CA GLU A 118 1.38 -14.70 18.50
C GLU A 118 0.50 -15.45 17.49
N ARG A 119 -0.81 -15.18 17.50
CA ARG A 119 -1.75 -15.77 16.53
C ARG A 119 -1.38 -15.39 15.09
N ILE A 120 -0.95 -14.16 14.86
CA ILE A 120 -0.53 -13.69 13.53
C ILE A 120 0.81 -14.29 13.16
N ASN A 121 1.80 -14.25 14.07
CA ASN A 121 3.12 -14.84 13.85
C ASN A 121 3.06 -16.31 13.43
N ARG A 122 2.12 -17.07 13.99
CA ARG A 122 1.90 -18.47 13.58
C ARG A 122 1.40 -18.62 12.13
N LYS A 123 0.81 -17.58 11.55
CA LYS A 123 0.34 -17.54 10.15
C LYS A 123 1.36 -16.97 9.18
N ILE A 124 2.45 -16.46 9.68
CA ILE A 124 3.56 -15.96 8.85
C ILE A 124 4.63 -17.05 8.81
N ALA A 125 5.06 -17.47 7.63
CA ALA A 125 6.07 -18.52 7.49
C ALA A 125 7.40 -18.17 8.19
N LEU A 126 7.76 -16.89 8.24
CA LEU A 126 8.92 -16.42 8.98
C LEU A 126 8.69 -16.25 10.50
N HIS A 127 7.48 -16.52 10.99
CA HIS A 127 7.08 -16.47 12.41
C HIS A 127 7.39 -15.13 13.12
N ARG A 128 7.41 -14.05 12.39
CA ARG A 128 7.58 -12.68 12.91
C ARG A 128 6.90 -11.66 12.01
N PHE A 129 6.65 -10.47 12.55
CA PHE A 129 6.35 -9.31 11.73
C PHE A 129 7.61 -8.89 10.95
N GLY A 130 7.42 -8.23 9.82
CA GLY A 130 8.52 -7.62 9.07
C GLY A 130 9.02 -6.36 9.76
N GLU A 131 10.28 -6.03 9.53
CA GLU A 131 10.89 -4.79 10.01
C GLU A 131 10.60 -3.64 9.05
N ILE A 132 10.57 -2.41 9.59
CA ILE A 132 10.37 -1.18 8.77
C ILE A 132 11.46 -1.08 7.70
N SER A 133 12.71 -1.43 8.04
CA SER A 133 13.84 -1.40 7.12
C SER A 133 13.67 -2.34 5.93
N GLU A 134 13.10 -3.54 6.14
CA GLU A 134 12.86 -4.51 5.05
C GLU A 134 11.91 -3.95 4.00
N VAL A 135 10.90 -3.19 4.44
CA VAL A 135 9.95 -2.51 3.53
C VAL A 135 10.60 -1.30 2.86
N ALA A 136 11.37 -0.51 3.62
CA ALA A 136 12.02 0.70 3.11
C ALA A 136 13.09 0.37 2.06
N ASP A 137 13.90 -0.64 2.29
CA ASP A 137 14.94 -1.09 1.35
C ASP A 137 14.32 -1.53 0.02
N MET A 138 13.25 -2.32 0.07
CA MET A 138 12.55 -2.72 -1.14
C MET A 138 11.88 -1.53 -1.84
N ALA A 139 11.27 -0.61 -1.09
CA ALA A 139 10.68 0.61 -1.65
C ALA A 139 11.75 1.43 -2.41
N TYR A 140 12.93 1.57 -1.85
CA TYR A 140 14.06 2.24 -2.49
C TYR A 140 14.50 1.54 -3.78
N GLU A 141 14.64 0.21 -3.76
CA GLU A 141 15.02 -0.55 -4.95
C GLU A 141 13.94 -0.48 -6.06
N ILE A 142 12.66 -0.48 -5.72
CA ILE A 142 11.56 -0.27 -6.69
C ILE A 142 11.67 1.11 -7.35
N LEU A 143 11.92 2.15 -6.55
CA LEU A 143 12.05 3.53 -7.07
C LEU A 143 13.24 3.66 -8.03
N LYS A 144 14.36 3.01 -7.72
CA LYS A 144 15.59 3.03 -8.54
C LYS A 144 15.50 2.17 -9.80
N ASN A 145 14.81 1.04 -9.75
CA ASN A 145 14.83 0.08 -10.85
C ASN A 145 14.13 0.65 -12.10
N GLY A 146 14.93 0.96 -13.12
CA GLY A 146 14.47 1.58 -14.36
C GLY A 146 13.58 0.70 -15.24
N TYR A 147 13.42 -0.59 -14.93
CA TYR A 147 12.61 -1.53 -15.73
C TYR A 147 11.32 -2.00 -15.00
N MET A 148 11.14 -1.61 -13.73
CA MET A 148 9.90 -1.89 -13.00
C MET A 148 8.85 -0.82 -13.29
N ASN A 149 7.72 -1.23 -13.87
CA ASN A 149 6.58 -0.36 -14.14
C ASN A 149 5.27 -1.16 -14.10
N GLY A 150 4.29 -0.70 -13.36
CA GLY A 150 2.99 -1.35 -13.19
C GLY A 150 3.00 -2.57 -12.23
N SER A 151 4.07 -2.77 -11.48
CA SER A 151 4.22 -3.90 -10.56
C SER A 151 3.61 -3.61 -9.19
N VAL A 152 3.06 -4.67 -8.56
CA VAL A 152 2.70 -4.69 -7.15
C VAL A 152 3.60 -5.73 -6.49
N VAL A 153 4.45 -5.30 -5.56
CA VAL A 153 5.47 -6.14 -4.93
C VAL A 153 5.05 -6.51 -3.51
N ASP A 154 4.87 -7.80 -3.27
CA ASP A 154 4.44 -8.34 -1.98
C ASP A 154 5.63 -8.48 -1.01
N ILE A 155 5.43 -8.03 0.24
CA ILE A 155 6.36 -8.20 1.35
C ILE A 155 5.57 -8.63 2.59
N HIS A 156 5.37 -9.93 2.79
CA HIS A 156 4.48 -10.43 3.83
C HIS A 156 5.00 -11.66 4.60
N GLY A 157 6.28 -12.02 4.41
CA GLY A 157 6.92 -13.11 5.14
C GLY A 157 6.31 -14.50 4.93
N GLY A 158 5.56 -14.70 3.83
CA GLY A 158 4.88 -15.96 3.54
C GLY A 158 3.56 -16.15 4.31
N TYR A 159 2.87 -15.08 4.64
CA TYR A 159 1.60 -15.13 5.41
C TYR A 159 0.52 -16.05 4.79
N ASP A 160 0.50 -16.21 3.48
CA ASP A 160 -0.52 -17.01 2.76
C ASP A 160 -0.33 -18.51 2.82
N TYR A 161 0.83 -18.97 3.28
CA TYR A 161 1.22 -20.36 3.15
C TYR A 161 1.11 -21.15 4.46
N PHE A 162 0.56 -20.52 5.54
CA PHE A 162 0.42 -21.12 6.87
C PHE A 162 -0.92 -20.85 7.54
#